data_479b9208bd4f4734d91c55b72c0daeee
#
_entry.id   479b9208bd4f4734d91c55b72c0daeee
#
_cell.length_a   1.000
_cell.length_b   1.000
_cell.length_c   1.000
_cell.angle_alpha   90.00
_cell.angle_beta   90.00
_cell.angle_gamma   90.00
#
_symmetry.space_group_name_H-M   'P 1'
#
loop_
_entity.id
_entity.type
_entity.pdbx_description
1 polymer ?
#
loop_
_entity_poly.entity_id
_entity_poly.type
_entity_poly.pdbx_seq_one_letter_code
_entity_poly.pdbx_strand_id
1 'polypeptide(L)'
;MSKMAARVGDMHTCPMQTPGVPPIPHVGGPVLPPGGATVMIGGMPAARVTDMCTCVGPPDSIAIGSLGVVIAGLGAARMGDTTVHGGAVTVGCPTVLIGEAGNPATAAAQAVNPANSVVNCGNIIDAVIARLDGSNASATAPAGRDGSFNQIGARHGTTINWGNSLDDAFDQVRAGGHGTTAIVGIIYPSGSSHVVTMTNHYGTPVVIEGQNWGPGQPAEAITSPAAAQARYGPADVGIGVLPNRAAGF
;
A
#
# COMPACT_ATOMS: atom_id res chain seq x y z
N MET A 1 13.14 3.52 -9.48
CA MET A 1 13.26 4.33 -10.74
C MET A 1 12.43 5.60 -10.57
N SER A 2 12.93 6.73 -11.10
CA SER A 2 12.19 7.99 -11.08
C SER A 2 11.10 7.99 -12.17
N LYS A 3 9.93 8.55 -11.86
CA LYS A 3 8.79 8.68 -12.75
C LYS A 3 8.40 10.15 -12.89
N MET A 4 7.81 10.55 -14.01
CA MET A 4 7.31 11.93 -14.19
C MET A 4 6.22 12.24 -13.18
N ALA A 5 6.31 13.41 -12.54
CA ALA A 5 5.29 13.88 -11.59
C ALA A 5 3.97 14.14 -12.31
N ALA A 6 2.86 13.64 -11.75
CA ALA A 6 1.52 13.87 -12.27
C ALA A 6 0.92 15.18 -11.74
N ARG A 7 0.02 15.78 -12.53
CA ARG A 7 -0.60 17.08 -12.27
C ARG A 7 -2.09 17.04 -12.52
N VAL A 8 -2.80 18.00 -12.02
CA VAL A 8 -4.16 18.29 -12.48
C VAL A 8 -4.15 18.49 -14.00
N GLY A 9 -5.08 17.84 -14.70
CA GLY A 9 -5.16 17.85 -16.17
C GLY A 9 -4.38 16.73 -16.87
N ASP A 10 -3.44 16.04 -16.20
CA ASP A 10 -2.77 14.88 -16.79
C ASP A 10 -3.74 13.70 -16.91
N MET A 11 -3.60 12.91 -17.98
CA MET A 11 -4.56 11.87 -18.37
C MET A 11 -4.31 10.55 -17.64
N HIS A 12 -5.39 9.79 -17.40
CA HIS A 12 -5.33 8.40 -17.00
C HIS A 12 -6.15 7.49 -17.93
N THR A 13 -5.85 6.20 -17.93
CA THR A 13 -6.66 5.15 -18.56
C THR A 13 -7.60 4.52 -17.53
N CYS A 14 -8.74 3.99 -18.02
CA CYS A 14 -9.66 3.22 -17.19
C CYS A 14 -10.08 1.94 -17.93
N PRO A 15 -9.70 0.74 -17.44
CA PRO A 15 -10.06 -0.54 -18.06
C PRO A 15 -11.44 -1.05 -17.60
N MET A 16 -12.10 -0.37 -16.66
CA MET A 16 -13.37 -0.80 -16.08
C MET A 16 -14.50 -0.79 -17.11
N GLN A 17 -15.52 -1.60 -16.89
CA GLN A 17 -16.74 -1.67 -17.67
C GLN A 17 -17.95 -1.69 -16.74
N THR A 18 -18.97 -0.90 -17.07
CA THR A 18 -20.27 -1.03 -16.40
C THR A 18 -20.99 -2.27 -16.95
N PRO A 19 -21.53 -3.17 -16.09
CA PRO A 19 -22.29 -4.31 -16.53
C PRO A 19 -23.48 -3.89 -17.40
N GLY A 20 -23.65 -4.57 -18.53
CA GLY A 20 -24.71 -4.32 -19.51
C GLY A 20 -24.63 -5.33 -20.66
N VAL A 21 -25.58 -5.26 -21.60
CA VAL A 21 -25.55 -6.08 -22.84
C VAL A 21 -25.73 -5.14 -24.04
N PRO A 22 -24.61 -4.80 -24.73
CA PRO A 22 -23.21 -5.12 -24.42
C PRO A 22 -22.68 -4.35 -23.19
N PRO A 23 -21.56 -4.78 -22.56
CA PRO A 23 -20.91 -4.02 -21.53
C PRO A 23 -20.47 -2.63 -22.01
N ILE A 24 -20.59 -1.61 -21.15
CA ILE A 24 -20.23 -0.23 -21.48
C ILE A 24 -18.81 0.04 -20.97
N PRO A 25 -17.81 0.20 -21.87
CA PRO A 25 -16.46 0.54 -21.46
C PRO A 25 -16.40 1.91 -20.80
N HIS A 26 -15.62 2.00 -19.70
CA HIS A 26 -15.27 3.28 -19.14
C HIS A 26 -14.20 3.97 -20.01
N VAL A 27 -14.27 5.29 -20.09
CA VAL A 27 -13.28 6.10 -20.77
C VAL A 27 -12.57 6.95 -19.72
N GLY A 28 -11.26 6.74 -19.59
CA GLY A 28 -10.41 7.56 -18.74
C GLY A 28 -10.31 9.00 -19.25
N GLY A 29 -9.89 9.89 -18.36
CA GLY A 29 -9.78 11.33 -18.67
C GLY A 29 -8.76 12.03 -17.78
N PRO A 30 -8.85 13.36 -17.62
CA PRO A 30 -7.91 14.11 -16.81
C PRO A 30 -8.10 13.94 -15.30
N VAL A 31 -7.01 14.12 -14.57
CA VAL A 31 -7.02 14.35 -13.11
C VAL A 31 -7.74 15.68 -12.85
N LEU A 32 -8.70 15.65 -11.95
CA LEU A 32 -9.57 16.79 -11.63
C LEU A 32 -8.93 17.75 -10.60
N PRO A 33 -9.25 19.04 -10.64
CA PRO A 33 -8.88 19.97 -9.60
C PRO A 33 -9.58 19.60 -8.26
N PRO A 34 -9.09 20.06 -7.08
CA PRO A 34 -8.02 21.07 -6.93
C PRO A 34 -6.59 20.50 -6.97
N GLY A 35 -6.38 19.19 -6.77
CA GLY A 35 -5.06 18.63 -6.56
C GLY A 35 -4.35 19.20 -5.34
N GLY A 36 -3.03 19.14 -5.30
CA GLY A 36 -2.17 19.78 -4.31
C GLY A 36 -1.93 21.24 -4.64
N ALA A 37 -2.95 22.10 -4.51
CA ALA A 37 -2.97 23.49 -4.98
C ALA A 37 -1.81 24.38 -4.45
N THR A 38 -1.15 23.96 -3.37
CA THR A 38 0.01 24.67 -2.80
C THR A 38 1.34 24.29 -3.45
N VAL A 39 1.36 23.29 -4.31
CA VAL A 39 2.56 22.81 -5.02
C VAL A 39 2.29 22.79 -6.50
N MET A 40 3.02 23.63 -7.23
CA MET A 40 2.89 23.73 -8.70
C MET A 40 4.01 22.96 -9.39
N ILE A 41 3.63 22.11 -10.35
CA ILE A 41 4.53 21.32 -11.18
C ILE A 41 4.31 21.71 -12.63
N GLY A 42 5.32 22.35 -13.24
CA GLY A 42 5.18 22.85 -14.61
C GLY A 42 3.99 23.80 -14.81
N GLY A 43 3.66 24.61 -13.80
CA GLY A 43 2.56 25.59 -13.84
C GLY A 43 1.17 25.02 -13.54
N MET A 44 1.03 23.72 -13.24
CA MET A 44 -0.23 23.08 -12.86
C MET A 44 -0.15 22.53 -11.42
N PRO A 45 -1.26 22.50 -10.65
CA PRO A 45 -1.28 21.86 -9.35
C PRO A 45 -0.83 20.40 -9.41
N ALA A 46 -0.03 19.97 -8.45
CA ALA A 46 0.40 18.58 -8.34
C ALA A 46 -0.80 17.64 -8.14
N ALA A 47 -0.76 16.46 -8.75
CA ALA A 47 -1.71 15.38 -8.45
C ALA A 47 -1.20 14.51 -7.29
N ARG A 48 -2.12 13.94 -6.51
CA ARG A 48 -1.82 13.15 -5.31
C ARG A 48 -2.70 11.91 -5.25
N VAL A 49 -2.35 11.00 -4.37
CA VAL A 49 -3.25 9.89 -3.99
C VAL A 49 -4.60 10.47 -3.55
N THR A 50 -5.70 9.81 -3.89
CA THR A 50 -7.11 10.19 -3.70
C THR A 50 -7.62 11.34 -4.57
N ASP A 51 -6.78 12.04 -5.32
CA ASP A 51 -7.27 13.05 -6.27
C ASP A 51 -8.13 12.36 -7.35
N MET A 52 -9.28 12.96 -7.63
CA MET A 52 -10.29 12.40 -8.54
C MET A 52 -9.87 12.50 -9.99
N CYS A 53 -10.30 11.54 -10.78
CA CYS A 53 -10.05 11.50 -12.22
C CYS A 53 -11.38 11.39 -12.97
N THR A 54 -11.48 12.08 -14.09
CA THR A 54 -12.67 11.96 -14.96
C THR A 54 -12.76 10.55 -15.52
N CYS A 55 -13.91 9.91 -15.31
CA CYS A 55 -14.21 8.62 -15.92
C CYS A 55 -15.67 8.62 -16.41
N VAL A 56 -15.91 8.04 -17.58
CA VAL A 56 -17.29 7.79 -18.04
C VAL A 56 -17.85 6.62 -17.23
N GLY A 57 -18.81 6.91 -16.36
CA GLY A 57 -19.30 6.03 -15.30
C GLY A 57 -19.04 6.66 -13.93
N PRO A 58 -18.87 5.87 -12.86
CA PRO A 58 -18.46 6.41 -11.56
C PRO A 58 -17.10 7.10 -11.68
N PRO A 59 -16.87 8.21 -10.97
CA PRO A 59 -15.56 8.84 -10.93
C PRO A 59 -14.47 7.87 -10.47
N ASP A 60 -13.29 7.95 -11.09
CA ASP A 60 -12.10 7.23 -10.65
C ASP A 60 -11.25 8.10 -9.72
N SER A 61 -10.27 7.53 -9.04
CA SER A 61 -9.31 8.27 -8.23
C SER A 61 -7.93 7.59 -8.22
N ILE A 62 -6.90 8.37 -7.96
CA ILE A 62 -5.53 7.86 -7.87
C ILE A 62 -5.40 7.00 -6.62
N ALA A 63 -5.05 5.73 -6.78
CA ALA A 63 -4.98 4.75 -5.70
C ALA A 63 -3.58 4.66 -5.05
N ILE A 64 -2.52 4.91 -5.81
CA ILE A 64 -1.13 4.76 -5.39
C ILE A 64 -0.34 5.99 -5.78
N GLY A 65 0.61 6.39 -4.92
CA GLY A 65 1.55 7.49 -5.17
C GLY A 65 2.93 7.19 -4.61
N SER A 66 3.79 8.19 -4.61
CA SER A 66 5.12 8.13 -4.00
C SER A 66 5.02 7.90 -2.49
N LEU A 67 5.83 6.99 -1.97
CA LEU A 67 6.00 6.77 -0.53
C LEU A 67 7.07 7.72 0.06
N GLY A 68 7.90 8.31 -0.78
CA GLY A 68 8.97 9.20 -0.36
C GLY A 68 8.70 10.69 -0.57
N VAL A 69 7.67 11.07 -1.33
CA VAL A 69 7.31 12.46 -1.61
C VAL A 69 5.85 12.70 -1.28
N VAL A 70 5.61 13.58 -0.31
CA VAL A 70 4.27 13.90 0.21
C VAL A 70 3.93 15.35 -0.12
N ILE A 71 2.72 15.58 -0.64
CA ILE A 71 2.18 16.89 -0.99
C ILE A 71 0.87 17.10 -0.25
N ALA A 72 0.85 18.09 0.64
CA ALA A 72 -0.32 18.40 1.49
C ALA A 72 -0.89 17.15 2.20
N GLY A 73 -0.02 16.31 2.78
CA GLY A 73 -0.40 15.14 3.56
C GLY A 73 -0.80 13.90 2.75
N LEU A 74 -0.61 13.90 1.41
CA LEU A 74 -0.90 12.75 0.54
C LEU A 74 0.30 12.44 -0.37
N GLY A 75 0.50 11.17 -0.68
CA GLY A 75 1.58 10.74 -1.57
C GLY A 75 1.46 11.39 -2.96
N ALA A 76 2.56 11.95 -3.47
CA ALA A 76 2.59 12.57 -4.79
C ALA A 76 2.33 11.54 -5.89
N ALA A 77 1.42 11.83 -6.82
CA ALA A 77 1.12 10.97 -7.95
C ALA A 77 2.14 11.12 -9.08
N ARG A 78 2.34 10.05 -9.84
CA ARG A 78 3.33 9.96 -10.92
C ARG A 78 2.75 9.24 -12.13
N MET A 79 3.32 9.46 -13.27
CA MET A 79 3.03 8.64 -14.45
C MET A 79 3.26 7.14 -14.15
N GLY A 80 2.28 6.31 -14.48
CA GLY A 80 2.25 4.87 -14.21
C GLY A 80 1.75 4.48 -12.82
N ASP A 81 1.39 5.43 -11.95
CA ASP A 81 0.70 5.12 -10.71
C ASP A 81 -0.76 4.74 -11.00
N THR A 82 -1.27 3.73 -10.28
CA THR A 82 -2.55 3.11 -10.57
C THR A 82 -3.73 3.89 -9.99
N THR A 83 -4.90 3.71 -10.61
CA THR A 83 -6.18 4.24 -10.13
C THR A 83 -7.07 3.14 -9.52
N VAL A 84 -8.11 3.53 -8.81
CA VAL A 84 -9.04 2.60 -8.13
C VAL A 84 -9.77 1.69 -9.14
N HIS A 85 -10.04 2.18 -10.35
CA HIS A 85 -10.64 1.38 -11.41
C HIS A 85 -9.63 0.44 -12.13
N GLY A 86 -8.39 0.33 -11.62
CA GLY A 86 -7.35 -0.55 -12.20
C GLY A 86 -6.64 0.04 -13.42
N GLY A 87 -6.89 1.31 -13.74
CA GLY A 87 -6.15 2.04 -14.75
C GLY A 87 -4.82 2.62 -14.24
N ALA A 88 -4.24 3.54 -15.01
CA ALA A 88 -3.00 4.21 -14.63
C ALA A 88 -2.94 5.64 -15.17
N VAL A 89 -2.23 6.51 -14.47
CA VAL A 89 -1.86 7.83 -14.98
C VAL A 89 -0.90 7.66 -16.14
N THR A 90 -1.23 8.24 -17.31
CA THR A 90 -0.49 8.03 -18.56
C THR A 90 0.38 9.21 -18.96
N VAL A 91 0.14 10.38 -18.38
CA VAL A 91 0.87 11.62 -18.66
C VAL A 91 1.44 12.19 -17.37
N GLY A 92 2.59 12.85 -17.44
CA GLY A 92 3.25 13.55 -16.35
C GLY A 92 4.14 14.67 -16.86
N CYS A 93 4.65 15.49 -15.94
CA CYS A 93 5.56 16.59 -16.26
C CYS A 93 6.97 16.06 -16.57
N PRO A 94 7.47 16.19 -17.80
CA PRO A 94 8.76 15.60 -18.19
C PRO A 94 9.96 16.27 -17.51
N THR A 95 9.78 17.49 -17.00
CA THR A 95 10.84 18.26 -16.34
C THR A 95 10.91 18.04 -14.84
N VAL A 96 9.93 17.32 -14.24
CA VAL A 96 9.89 17.03 -12.82
C VAL A 96 9.76 15.53 -12.60
N LEU A 97 10.78 14.94 -12.00
CA LEU A 97 10.82 13.50 -11.72
C LEU A 97 10.72 13.25 -10.22
N ILE A 98 9.82 12.34 -9.83
CA ILE A 98 9.67 11.85 -8.47
C ILE A 98 10.25 10.43 -8.43
N GLY A 99 11.33 10.26 -7.64
CA GLY A 99 11.97 8.97 -7.40
C GLY A 99 11.46 8.30 -6.14
N GLU A 100 11.72 7.01 -6.04
CA GLU A 100 11.58 6.21 -4.81
C GLU A 100 12.97 5.96 -4.19
N ALA A 101 13.85 6.94 -4.23
CA ALA A 101 15.15 6.83 -3.57
C ALA A 101 14.90 6.67 -2.05
N GLY A 102 15.13 5.46 -1.55
CA GLY A 102 14.91 5.14 -0.14
C GLY A 102 13.43 5.05 0.22
N ASN A 103 12.63 4.26 -0.53
CA ASN A 103 11.28 3.91 -0.08
C ASN A 103 11.35 3.48 1.41
N PRO A 104 10.83 4.30 2.34
CA PRO A 104 11.00 4.03 3.77
C PRO A 104 10.36 2.70 4.19
N ALA A 105 9.26 2.31 3.55
CA ALA A 105 8.61 1.03 3.81
C ALA A 105 9.48 -0.16 3.37
N THR A 106 10.14 -0.07 2.20
CA THR A 106 11.09 -1.11 1.76
C THR A 106 12.32 -1.15 2.66
N ALA A 107 12.85 0.00 3.05
CA ALA A 107 13.97 0.06 3.99
C ALA A 107 13.60 -0.56 5.34
N ALA A 108 12.39 -0.29 5.84
CA ALA A 108 11.88 -0.91 7.05
C ALA A 108 11.75 -2.43 6.88
N ALA A 109 11.13 -2.91 5.79
CA ALA A 109 10.97 -4.33 5.51
C ALA A 109 12.32 -5.08 5.49
N GLN A 110 13.32 -4.50 4.85
CA GLN A 110 14.66 -5.09 4.75
C GLN A 110 15.45 -5.05 6.07
N ALA A 111 15.19 -4.08 6.92
CA ALA A 111 15.94 -3.88 8.16
C ALA A 111 15.35 -4.62 9.38
N VAL A 112 14.08 -5.07 9.33
CA VAL A 112 13.43 -5.69 10.51
C VAL A 112 13.88 -7.12 10.79
N ASN A 113 14.41 -7.85 9.81
CA ASN A 113 14.77 -9.27 9.93
C ASN A 113 16.26 -9.53 9.58
N PRO A 114 17.21 -8.99 10.36
CA PRO A 114 18.64 -9.13 10.07
C PRO A 114 19.13 -10.57 10.14
N ALA A 115 18.45 -11.44 10.88
CA ALA A 115 18.74 -12.86 10.96
C ALA A 115 18.29 -13.64 9.71
N ASN A 116 17.58 -13.00 8.78
CA ASN A 116 17.01 -13.60 7.58
C ASN A 116 16.20 -14.89 7.87
N SER A 117 15.53 -14.92 9.02
CA SER A 117 14.68 -16.05 9.44
C SER A 117 13.41 -16.10 8.58
N VAL A 118 13.00 -17.30 8.19
CA VAL A 118 11.77 -17.54 7.41
C VAL A 118 10.62 -18.12 8.26
N VAL A 119 10.81 -18.14 9.59
CA VAL A 119 9.80 -18.68 10.53
C VAL A 119 9.43 -17.70 11.64
N ASN A 120 9.87 -16.46 11.56
CA ASN A 120 9.72 -15.44 12.61
C ASN A 120 8.71 -14.33 12.25
N CYS A 121 7.73 -14.62 11.41
CA CYS A 121 6.77 -13.60 10.95
C CYS A 121 6.05 -12.89 12.11
N GLY A 122 5.71 -13.58 13.21
CA GLY A 122 5.13 -12.96 14.40
C GLY A 122 6.06 -11.92 15.05
N ASN A 123 7.36 -12.22 15.17
CA ASN A 123 8.35 -11.28 15.69
C ASN A 123 8.55 -10.08 14.74
N ILE A 124 8.41 -10.30 13.43
CA ILE A 124 8.48 -9.23 12.43
C ILE A 124 7.34 -8.25 12.63
N ILE A 125 6.12 -8.72 12.91
CA ILE A 125 4.98 -7.85 13.22
C ILE A 125 5.32 -6.90 14.36
N ASP A 126 5.84 -7.44 15.47
CA ASP A 126 6.20 -6.64 16.65
C ASP A 126 7.26 -5.58 16.33
N ALA A 127 8.30 -5.95 15.56
CA ALA A 127 9.36 -5.04 15.17
C ALA A 127 8.88 -3.96 14.17
N VAL A 128 8.03 -4.32 13.21
CA VAL A 128 7.45 -3.37 12.26
C VAL A 128 6.54 -2.37 12.98
N ILE A 129 5.65 -2.85 13.85
CA ILE A 129 4.75 -1.97 14.60
C ILE A 129 5.53 -1.02 15.49
N ALA A 130 6.57 -1.50 16.20
CA ALA A 130 7.43 -0.66 17.05
C ALA A 130 8.17 0.44 16.24
N ARG A 131 8.50 0.19 14.99
CA ARG A 131 9.06 1.22 14.09
C ARG A 131 7.98 2.21 13.64
N LEU A 132 6.79 1.72 13.29
CA LEU A 132 5.70 2.55 12.79
C LEU A 132 5.13 3.48 13.86
N ASP A 133 5.00 3.04 15.10
CA ASP A 133 4.47 3.85 16.21
C ASP A 133 5.53 4.74 16.87
N GLY A 134 6.79 4.60 16.44
CA GLY A 134 7.92 5.39 16.92
C GLY A 134 8.46 4.93 18.28
N SER A 135 7.95 3.85 18.87
CA SER A 135 8.44 3.34 20.16
C SER A 135 9.86 2.80 20.06
N ASN A 136 10.24 2.24 18.90
CA ASN A 136 11.61 1.80 18.62
C ASN A 136 11.92 1.83 17.12
N ALA A 137 12.48 2.91 16.61
CA ALA A 137 12.82 3.10 15.20
C ALA A 137 13.88 2.10 14.65
N SER A 138 14.59 1.39 15.53
CA SER A 138 15.61 0.39 15.17
C SER A 138 15.20 -1.04 15.55
N ALA A 139 13.93 -1.29 15.89
CA ALA A 139 13.44 -2.60 16.28
C ALA A 139 13.77 -3.66 15.20
N THR A 140 14.24 -4.82 15.66
CA THR A 140 14.51 -5.99 14.82
C THR A 140 13.85 -7.23 15.38
N ALA A 141 13.45 -8.13 14.47
CA ALA A 141 12.80 -9.37 14.83
C ALA A 141 13.81 -10.44 15.25
N PRO A 142 13.69 -11.06 16.44
CA PRO A 142 14.44 -12.26 16.78
C PRO A 142 14.15 -13.41 15.80
N ALA A 143 15.09 -14.33 15.66
CA ALA A 143 14.84 -15.58 14.96
C ALA A 143 13.88 -16.47 15.76
N GLY A 144 13.16 -17.36 15.05
CA GLY A 144 12.26 -18.33 15.65
C GLY A 144 10.79 -17.92 15.61
N ARG A 145 9.92 -18.89 15.85
CA ARG A 145 8.45 -18.67 15.84
C ARG A 145 8.02 -17.95 17.11
N ASP A 146 7.04 -17.07 16.96
CA ASP A 146 6.41 -16.40 18.07
C ASP A 146 4.89 -16.22 17.86
N GLY A 147 4.14 -16.95 18.68
CA GLY A 147 2.71 -16.82 18.84
C GLY A 147 1.84 -17.37 17.71
N SER A 148 0.59 -17.62 18.05
CA SER A 148 -0.52 -17.82 17.13
C SER A 148 -1.08 -16.47 16.68
N PHE A 149 -1.92 -16.45 15.64
CA PHE A 149 -2.62 -15.23 15.20
C PHE A 149 -3.36 -14.53 16.35
N ASN A 150 -4.04 -15.29 17.19
CA ASN A 150 -4.76 -14.72 18.35
C ASN A 150 -3.81 -14.08 19.36
N GLN A 151 -2.66 -14.69 19.64
CA GLN A 151 -1.66 -14.12 20.53
C GLN A 151 -1.01 -12.87 19.94
N ILE A 152 -0.70 -12.88 18.65
CA ILE A 152 -0.17 -11.71 17.95
C ILE A 152 -1.20 -10.57 17.97
N GLY A 153 -2.46 -10.84 17.59
CA GLY A 153 -3.52 -9.84 17.64
C GLY A 153 -3.73 -9.26 19.05
N ALA A 154 -3.79 -10.12 20.07
CA ALA A 154 -3.99 -9.70 21.46
C ALA A 154 -2.88 -8.80 21.98
N ARG A 155 -1.60 -9.04 21.62
CA ARG A 155 -0.48 -8.17 22.00
C ARG A 155 -0.62 -6.75 21.50
N HIS A 156 -1.28 -6.58 20.33
CA HIS A 156 -1.50 -5.30 19.70
C HIS A 156 -2.93 -4.77 19.86
N GLY A 157 -3.72 -5.36 20.76
CA GLY A 157 -5.06 -4.89 21.09
C GLY A 157 -6.09 -5.07 19.99
N THR A 158 -5.91 -6.05 19.09
CA THR A 158 -6.83 -6.34 18.01
C THR A 158 -7.19 -7.82 17.93
N THR A 159 -8.32 -8.11 17.26
CA THR A 159 -8.73 -9.47 16.89
C THR A 159 -8.63 -9.61 15.38
N ILE A 160 -8.08 -10.72 14.90
CA ILE A 160 -7.97 -11.02 13.48
C ILE A 160 -9.26 -11.70 13.02
N ASN A 161 -10.00 -11.05 12.15
CA ASN A 161 -11.27 -11.53 11.60
C ASN A 161 -11.00 -12.19 10.24
N TRP A 162 -11.40 -13.44 10.07
CA TRP A 162 -11.16 -14.27 8.89
C TRP A 162 -12.26 -14.17 7.84
N GLY A 163 -12.03 -14.76 6.65
CA GLY A 163 -13.00 -14.76 5.54
C GLY A 163 -12.93 -13.50 4.67
N ASN A 164 -11.80 -12.82 4.66
CA ASN A 164 -11.53 -11.66 3.81
C ASN A 164 -10.62 -12.04 2.64
N SER A 165 -10.42 -11.09 1.74
CA SER A 165 -9.43 -11.11 0.67
C SER A 165 -8.30 -10.11 0.95
N LEU A 166 -7.23 -10.16 0.14
CA LEU A 166 -6.20 -9.12 0.17
C LEU A 166 -6.76 -7.76 -0.27
N ASP A 167 -7.69 -7.74 -1.23
CA ASP A 167 -8.38 -6.51 -1.65
C ASP A 167 -9.10 -5.86 -0.47
N ASP A 168 -9.84 -6.64 0.33
CA ASP A 168 -10.51 -6.15 1.54
C ASP A 168 -9.52 -5.54 2.54
N ALA A 169 -8.32 -6.15 2.69
CA ALA A 169 -7.29 -5.62 3.57
C ALA A 169 -6.78 -4.25 3.08
N PHE A 170 -6.50 -4.13 1.78
CA PHE A 170 -6.10 -2.84 1.19
C PHE A 170 -7.19 -1.78 1.34
N ASP A 171 -8.46 -2.13 1.12
CA ASP A 171 -9.58 -1.20 1.23
C ASP A 171 -9.84 -0.75 2.66
N GLN A 172 -9.81 -1.66 3.64
CA GLN A 172 -9.97 -1.31 5.06
C GLN A 172 -8.86 -0.38 5.53
N VAL A 173 -7.59 -0.67 5.19
CA VAL A 173 -6.45 0.17 5.57
C VAL A 173 -6.50 1.51 4.85
N ARG A 174 -6.94 1.55 3.58
CA ARG A 174 -7.14 2.80 2.83
C ARG A 174 -8.22 3.67 3.47
N ALA A 175 -9.39 3.09 3.74
CA ALA A 175 -10.53 3.80 4.33
C ALA A 175 -10.22 4.38 5.71
N GLY A 176 -9.35 3.74 6.47
CA GLY A 176 -8.90 4.23 7.78
C GLY A 176 -8.06 5.50 7.73
N GLY A 177 -7.47 5.86 6.58
CA GLY A 177 -6.61 7.03 6.41
C GLY A 177 -5.18 6.83 6.91
N HIS A 178 -4.35 7.89 6.81
CA HIS A 178 -2.94 7.86 7.19
C HIS A 178 -2.72 7.31 8.61
N GLY A 179 -1.72 6.45 8.78
CA GLY A 179 -1.34 5.82 10.04
C GLY A 179 -2.21 4.61 10.44
N THR A 180 -3.31 4.34 9.73
CA THR A 180 -4.07 3.10 9.97
C THR A 180 -3.18 1.90 9.69
N THR A 181 -3.05 1.03 10.68
CA THR A 181 -2.20 -0.17 10.61
C THR A 181 -3.03 -1.40 10.90
N ALA A 182 -2.78 -2.49 10.18
CA ALA A 182 -3.44 -3.77 10.36
C ALA A 182 -2.42 -4.91 10.40
N ILE A 183 -2.75 -5.94 11.15
CA ILE A 183 -2.11 -7.26 11.08
C ILE A 183 -2.92 -8.09 10.09
N VAL A 184 -2.27 -8.60 9.05
CA VAL A 184 -2.89 -9.41 8.02
C VAL A 184 -2.38 -10.83 8.12
N GLY A 185 -3.25 -11.73 8.57
CA GLY A 185 -2.99 -13.17 8.63
C GLY A 185 -3.32 -13.83 7.29
N ILE A 186 -2.52 -14.80 6.88
CA ILE A 186 -2.62 -15.50 5.61
C ILE A 186 -2.55 -16.99 5.91
N ILE A 187 -3.61 -17.74 5.58
CA ILE A 187 -3.64 -19.20 5.70
C ILE A 187 -3.75 -19.79 4.31
N TYR A 188 -2.74 -20.55 3.93
CA TYR A 188 -2.67 -21.22 2.63
C TYR A 188 -3.49 -22.51 2.59
N PRO A 189 -3.95 -22.96 1.43
CA PRO A 189 -4.64 -24.25 1.27
C PRO A 189 -3.81 -25.45 1.75
N SER A 190 -2.48 -25.32 1.80
CA SER A 190 -1.56 -26.31 2.35
C SER A 190 -1.63 -26.46 3.87
N GLY A 191 -2.33 -25.55 4.57
CA GLY A 191 -2.35 -25.45 6.03
C GLY A 191 -1.16 -24.68 6.62
N SER A 192 -0.18 -24.27 5.80
CA SER A 192 0.85 -23.32 6.24
C SER A 192 0.26 -21.92 6.42
N SER A 193 0.93 -21.08 7.17
CA SER A 193 0.43 -19.73 7.46
C SER A 193 1.55 -18.71 7.50
N HIS A 194 1.18 -17.47 7.25
CA HIS A 194 2.05 -16.31 7.29
C HIS A 194 1.31 -15.12 7.92
N VAL A 195 2.04 -14.11 8.38
CA VAL A 195 1.46 -12.87 8.88
C VAL A 195 2.34 -11.70 8.49
N VAL A 196 1.70 -10.61 8.07
CA VAL A 196 2.37 -9.39 7.65
C VAL A 196 1.71 -8.17 8.29
N THR A 197 2.43 -7.06 8.33
CA THR A 197 1.87 -5.76 8.71
C THR A 197 1.49 -4.99 7.47
N MET A 198 0.32 -4.36 7.49
CA MET A 198 -0.09 -3.39 6.48
C MET A 198 -0.34 -2.04 7.14
N THR A 199 0.10 -0.94 6.51
CA THR A 199 -0.14 0.41 7.02
C THR A 199 -0.55 1.35 5.89
N ASN A 200 -1.35 2.38 6.22
CA ASN A 200 -1.67 3.46 5.30
C ASN A 200 -0.61 4.55 5.41
N HIS A 201 0.24 4.65 4.42
CA HIS A 201 1.25 5.68 4.34
C HIS A 201 0.80 6.80 3.40
N TYR A 202 0.30 7.89 3.98
CA TYR A 202 -0.21 9.08 3.26
C TYR A 202 -1.17 8.76 2.09
N GLY A 203 -2.17 7.92 2.38
CA GLY A 203 -3.21 7.50 1.42
C GLY A 203 -2.90 6.22 0.65
N THR A 204 -1.66 5.75 0.66
CA THR A 204 -1.24 4.50 0.02
C THR A 204 -1.17 3.36 1.05
N PRO A 205 -2.01 2.33 0.98
CA PRO A 205 -1.82 1.11 1.77
C PRO A 205 -0.55 0.37 1.35
N VAL A 206 0.24 -0.05 2.31
CA VAL A 206 1.53 -0.70 2.10
C VAL A 206 1.62 -1.95 2.98
N VAL A 207 1.80 -3.11 2.36
CA VAL A 207 2.23 -4.33 3.08
C VAL A 207 3.72 -4.25 3.32
N ILE A 208 4.14 -4.51 4.55
CA ILE A 208 5.55 -4.58 4.92
C ILE A 208 5.91 -6.05 5.10
N GLU A 209 6.53 -6.63 4.06
CA GLU A 209 7.03 -8.00 4.07
C GLU A 209 8.47 -8.03 4.53
N GLY A 210 8.71 -8.47 5.75
CA GLY A 210 10.05 -8.53 6.33
C GLY A 210 10.78 -9.85 6.11
N GLN A 211 10.16 -10.84 5.47
CA GLN A 211 10.81 -12.12 5.15
C GLN A 211 11.32 -12.14 3.71
N ASN A 212 12.55 -12.63 3.57
CA ASN A 212 13.13 -12.92 2.26
C ASN A 212 12.96 -14.43 1.98
N TRP A 213 12.12 -14.77 1.01
CA TRP A 213 11.85 -16.16 0.64
C TRP A 213 12.74 -16.67 -0.51
N GLY A 214 13.78 -15.91 -0.86
CA GLY A 214 14.75 -16.28 -1.89
C GLY A 214 14.67 -15.42 -3.15
N PRO A 215 15.30 -15.86 -4.24
CA PRO A 215 15.34 -15.11 -5.49
C PRO A 215 13.94 -14.78 -6.02
N GLY A 216 13.71 -13.51 -6.32
CA GLY A 216 12.44 -13.00 -6.80
C GLY A 216 11.38 -12.74 -5.72
N GLN A 217 11.67 -13.05 -4.45
CA GLN A 217 10.76 -12.80 -3.32
C GLN A 217 11.49 -12.16 -2.13
N PRO A 218 12.13 -11.00 -2.29
CA PRO A 218 12.86 -10.30 -1.23
C PRO A 218 11.92 -9.76 -0.15
N ALA A 219 12.50 -9.34 0.98
CA ALA A 219 11.81 -8.44 1.92
C ALA A 219 11.55 -7.10 1.23
N GLU A 220 10.29 -6.67 1.19
CA GLU A 220 9.86 -5.52 0.39
C GLU A 220 8.59 -4.85 0.89
N ALA A 221 8.31 -3.67 0.37
CA ALA A 221 7.02 -3.00 0.50
C ALA A 221 6.14 -3.31 -0.72
N ILE A 222 4.92 -3.79 -0.49
CA ILE A 222 3.95 -4.13 -1.54
C ILE A 222 2.78 -3.15 -1.45
N THR A 223 2.51 -2.44 -2.55
CA THR A 223 1.58 -1.29 -2.56
C THR A 223 0.30 -1.54 -3.36
N SER A 224 0.12 -2.74 -3.91
CA SER A 224 -1.11 -3.06 -4.65
C SER A 224 -1.63 -4.45 -4.32
N PRO A 225 -2.97 -4.65 -4.35
CA PRO A 225 -3.58 -5.96 -4.17
C PRO A 225 -3.06 -6.99 -5.16
N ALA A 226 -2.91 -6.61 -6.43
CA ALA A 226 -2.41 -7.50 -7.48
C ALA A 226 -0.99 -8.01 -7.20
N ALA A 227 -0.09 -7.13 -6.72
CA ALA A 227 1.27 -7.53 -6.31
C ALA A 227 1.24 -8.42 -5.06
N ALA A 228 0.38 -8.11 -4.09
CA ALA A 228 0.18 -8.95 -2.91
C ALA A 228 -0.38 -10.34 -3.28
N GLN A 229 -1.37 -10.38 -4.18
CA GLN A 229 -1.91 -11.64 -4.69
C GLN A 229 -0.86 -12.46 -5.46
N ALA A 230 0.01 -11.80 -6.24
CA ALA A 230 1.13 -12.45 -6.92
C ALA A 230 2.17 -13.00 -5.92
N ARG A 231 2.39 -12.30 -4.80
CA ARG A 231 3.32 -12.71 -3.73
C ARG A 231 2.80 -13.88 -2.93
N TYR A 232 1.54 -13.81 -2.46
CA TYR A 232 0.99 -14.74 -1.48
C TYR A 232 0.11 -15.83 -2.10
N GLY A 233 -0.41 -15.63 -3.30
CA GLY A 233 -1.30 -16.58 -3.97
C GLY A 233 -2.67 -16.70 -3.30
N PRO A 234 -3.43 -17.76 -3.63
CA PRO A 234 -4.73 -18.04 -3.01
C PRO A 234 -4.57 -18.37 -1.51
N ALA A 235 -5.35 -17.69 -0.66
CA ALA A 235 -5.31 -17.90 0.78
C ALA A 235 -6.60 -17.41 1.45
N ASP A 236 -6.89 -17.91 2.64
CA ASP A 236 -7.85 -17.30 3.56
C ASP A 236 -7.15 -16.16 4.30
N VAL A 237 -7.73 -14.98 4.26
CA VAL A 237 -7.13 -13.75 4.79
C VAL A 237 -7.86 -13.30 6.04
N GLY A 238 -7.10 -13.11 7.11
CA GLY A 238 -7.57 -12.54 8.35
C GLY A 238 -7.05 -11.11 8.54
N ILE A 239 -7.91 -10.19 8.99
CA ILE A 239 -7.57 -8.78 9.16
C ILE A 239 -7.84 -8.34 10.58
N GLY A 240 -6.83 -7.77 11.24
CA GLY A 240 -6.95 -7.13 12.54
C GLY A 240 -6.44 -5.69 12.49
N VAL A 241 -7.33 -4.71 12.40
CA VAL A 241 -6.96 -3.29 12.43
C VAL A 241 -6.59 -2.88 13.84
N LEU A 242 -5.45 -2.22 14.01
CA LEU A 242 -4.96 -1.76 15.30
C LEU A 242 -5.79 -0.55 15.80
N PRO A 243 -6.02 -0.46 17.13
CA PRO A 243 -6.83 0.64 17.69
C PRO A 243 -6.15 2.00 17.59
N ASN A 244 -4.81 2.01 17.60
CA ASN A 244 -4.02 3.23 17.53
C ASN A 244 -3.45 3.45 16.13
N ARG A 245 -3.40 4.71 15.71
CA ARG A 245 -2.74 5.07 14.46
C ARG A 245 -1.23 5.16 14.66
N ALA A 246 -0.50 4.58 13.73
CA ALA A 246 0.94 4.75 13.67
C ALA A 246 1.33 6.16 13.22
N ALA A 247 2.49 6.64 13.66
CA ALA A 247 3.06 7.89 13.17
C ALA A 247 3.54 7.78 11.71
N GLY A 248 3.76 6.57 11.24
CA GLY A 248 4.32 6.25 9.93
C GLY A 248 5.84 6.05 9.98
N PHE A 249 6.47 6.10 8.82
CA PHE A 249 7.92 5.95 8.66
C PHE A 249 8.65 7.28 8.82
#